data_def9d37fec5afc19bd0e1e3ecea43348
#
_entry.id   def9d37fec5afc19bd0e1e3ecea43348
#
_cell.length_a   1.000
_cell.length_b   1.000
_cell.length_c   1.000
_cell.angle_alpha   90.00
_cell.angle_beta   90.00
_cell.angle_gamma   90.00
#
_symmetry.space_group_name_H-M   'P 1'
#
loop_
_entity.id
_entity.type
_entity.pdbx_description
1 polymer ?
#
loop_
_entity_poly.entity_id
_entity_poly.type
_entity_poly.pdbx_seq_one_letter_code
_entity_poly.pdbx_strand_id
1 'polypeptide(L)'
;PQDTAIVVNPNDPASPRGSDYLYDISVVSEVKLSISHDDWNTFLTNFDLNPDNNTYIPATFSFKKGSESFQIDSVGVRLRGNTSRRRPEGATGELHQSQNANWHHVHFQVKFDEYRDKVKFCNSDRVVLKWFKDDAMYCREVYSYDLFRRFGVWTAPRASYTRVSIDIKGDSKPAYFGVYALVEGVSEAFLANRKAAGKLTSKNGNLWKASWGATLSPNSMSDDKMGVSVTSLNPSESVNYVYDLKTNKKTGLNAARTQLNDFVNTMNGLASGSSALKTFLETRMDVDQFLRAYAVNVMVGMWDDYWHGQNNYYFYFDENNKFYFIPFDYDNTLGTSIGMNAGTQNMLTWGSLDNDRVLMRKVMSITEYKERYKNYIKELASADNDYFYTDKSLARIQQWHTMISPYLANDTGAEMMLNAVPAGWGNISVYCVLRGKVTG
;
A
#
# COMPACT_ATOMS: atom_id res chain seq x y z
N PRO A 1 -16.06 -3.33 34.19
CA PRO A 1 -14.61 -3.28 34.28
C PRO A 1 -14.12 -2.21 33.31
N GLN A 2 -13.46 -1.17 33.84
CA GLN A 2 -12.79 -0.19 33.01
C GLN A 2 -11.69 -0.92 32.23
N ASP A 3 -11.78 -0.96 30.90
CA ASP A 3 -10.70 -1.39 30.01
C ASP A 3 -9.54 -0.40 30.21
N THR A 4 -8.59 -0.78 31.04
CA THR A 4 -7.35 0.02 31.22
C THR A 4 -6.48 -0.22 29.98
N ALA A 5 -6.54 0.73 29.03
CA ALA A 5 -5.65 0.73 27.88
C ALA A 5 -4.19 0.76 28.35
N ILE A 6 -3.36 -0.12 27.82
CA ILE A 6 -1.92 -0.10 28.08
C ILE A 6 -1.36 1.14 27.38
N VAL A 7 -0.92 2.13 28.16
CA VAL A 7 -0.20 3.29 27.61
C VAL A 7 1.17 2.81 27.14
N VAL A 8 1.41 2.86 25.84
CA VAL A 8 2.69 2.49 25.26
C VAL A 8 3.73 3.56 25.62
N ASN A 9 4.67 3.21 26.47
CA ASN A 9 5.83 4.06 26.71
C ASN A 9 6.70 4.08 25.43
N PRO A 10 6.93 5.25 24.81
CA PRO A 10 7.72 5.36 23.60
C PRO A 10 9.18 4.90 23.77
N ASN A 11 9.66 4.82 25.00
CA ASN A 11 11.01 4.36 25.35
C ASN A 11 11.05 2.91 25.83
N ASP A 12 9.91 2.21 25.84
CA ASP A 12 9.87 0.80 26.18
C ASP A 12 10.18 -0.05 24.92
N PRO A 13 11.37 -0.69 24.86
CA PRO A 13 11.67 -1.64 23.78
C PRO A 13 10.76 -2.85 23.82
N ALA A 14 9.98 -3.01 24.87
CA ALA A 14 8.97 -4.05 25.04
C ALA A 14 7.58 -3.64 24.55
N SER A 15 7.45 -2.85 23.47
CA SER A 15 6.24 -2.97 22.67
C SER A 15 6.29 -4.42 22.11
N PRO A 16 5.64 -5.38 22.77
CA PRO A 16 6.11 -6.78 22.70
C PRO A 16 5.63 -7.48 21.45
N ARG A 17 5.00 -6.78 20.52
CA ARG A 17 4.33 -7.40 19.39
C ARG A 17 4.79 -6.75 18.11
N GLY A 18 5.34 -7.57 17.23
CA GLY A 18 5.82 -7.13 15.93
C GLY A 18 4.70 -6.88 14.92
N SER A 19 5.10 -6.58 13.70
CA SER A 19 4.18 -6.36 12.58
C SER A 19 3.30 -7.59 12.28
N ASP A 20 3.69 -8.80 12.67
CA ASP A 20 2.85 -10.00 12.52
C ASP A 20 1.56 -9.90 13.36
N TYR A 21 1.64 -9.36 14.57
CA TYR A 21 0.46 -9.12 15.39
C TYR A 21 -0.42 -8.00 14.82
N LEU A 22 0.19 -6.89 14.40
CA LEU A 22 -0.53 -5.74 13.88
C LEU A 22 -1.35 -6.09 12.62
N TYR A 23 -0.73 -6.84 11.71
CA TYR A 23 -1.32 -7.21 10.42
C TYR A 23 -1.84 -8.66 10.35
N ASP A 24 -2.08 -9.29 11.49
CA ASP A 24 -2.78 -10.57 11.53
C ASP A 24 -4.24 -10.40 11.10
N ILE A 25 -4.59 -11.02 9.98
CA ILE A 25 -5.90 -10.90 9.33
C ILE A 25 -6.99 -11.76 9.97
N SER A 26 -6.65 -12.63 10.91
CA SER A 26 -7.60 -13.56 11.53
C SER A 26 -8.58 -12.90 12.50
N VAL A 27 -8.30 -11.65 12.93
CA VAL A 27 -9.10 -10.89 13.90
C VAL A 27 -9.24 -9.45 13.42
N VAL A 28 -10.47 -8.94 13.36
CA VAL A 28 -10.74 -7.51 13.10
C VAL A 28 -10.30 -6.70 14.31
N SER A 29 -9.34 -5.81 14.10
CA SER A 29 -8.93 -4.84 15.12
C SER A 29 -9.85 -3.62 15.14
N GLU A 30 -9.62 -2.73 16.10
CA GLU A 30 -10.31 -1.46 16.22
C GLU A 30 -9.31 -0.33 16.40
N VAL A 31 -9.45 0.71 15.60
CA VAL A 31 -8.70 1.95 15.69
C VAL A 31 -9.64 3.09 16.02
N LYS A 32 -9.33 3.83 17.08
CA LYS A 32 -10.00 5.09 17.39
C LYS A 32 -8.99 6.22 17.39
N LEU A 33 -9.29 7.29 16.66
CA LEU A 33 -8.52 8.52 16.62
C LEU A 33 -9.26 9.60 17.40
N SER A 34 -8.76 9.96 18.58
CA SER A 34 -9.34 11.03 19.38
C SER A 34 -8.61 12.35 19.06
N ILE A 35 -9.36 13.35 18.61
CA ILE A 35 -8.87 14.60 18.04
C ILE A 35 -9.56 15.76 18.76
N SER A 36 -8.87 16.86 19.04
CA SER A 36 -9.52 18.05 19.57
C SER A 36 -10.43 18.69 18.53
N HIS A 37 -11.46 19.40 18.98
CA HIS A 37 -12.36 20.15 18.09
C HIS A 37 -11.60 21.14 17.20
N ASP A 38 -10.63 21.85 17.75
CA ASP A 38 -9.83 22.85 17.02
C ASP A 38 -8.91 22.20 15.99
N ASP A 39 -8.27 21.08 16.34
CA ASP A 39 -7.43 20.32 15.41
C ASP A 39 -8.25 19.73 14.26
N TRP A 40 -9.47 19.24 14.55
CA TRP A 40 -10.36 18.75 13.49
C TRP A 40 -10.78 19.88 12.53
N ASN A 41 -11.16 21.04 13.06
CA ASN A 41 -11.46 22.21 12.23
C ASN A 41 -10.24 22.66 11.41
N THR A 42 -9.05 22.60 11.98
CA THR A 42 -7.79 22.84 11.25
C THR A 42 -7.63 21.82 10.11
N PHE A 43 -7.98 20.57 10.36
CA PHE A 43 -7.91 19.50 9.33
C PHE A 43 -8.83 19.78 8.14
N LEU A 44 -10.07 20.21 8.42
CA LEU A 44 -11.05 20.62 7.39
C LEU A 44 -10.56 21.82 6.60
N THR A 45 -10.07 22.86 7.29
CA THR A 45 -9.53 24.07 6.69
C THR A 45 -8.30 23.78 5.81
N ASN A 46 -7.40 22.92 6.27
CA ASN A 46 -6.24 22.51 5.49
C ASN A 46 -6.64 21.79 4.19
N PHE A 47 -7.68 20.96 4.24
CA PHE A 47 -8.22 20.32 3.03
C PHE A 47 -8.78 21.38 2.07
N ASP A 48 -9.53 22.37 2.57
CA ASP A 48 -10.13 23.41 1.76
C ASP A 48 -9.07 24.31 1.10
N LEU A 49 -7.93 24.54 1.76
CA LEU A 49 -6.81 25.29 1.20
C LEU A 49 -6.09 24.51 0.09
N ASN A 50 -5.82 23.25 0.32
CA ASN A 50 -5.21 22.36 -0.65
C ASN A 50 -5.62 20.89 -0.36
N PRO A 51 -6.51 20.30 -1.16
CA PRO A 51 -6.92 18.90 -0.96
C PRO A 51 -5.74 17.92 -0.97
N ASP A 52 -4.66 18.25 -1.67
CA ASP A 52 -3.47 17.38 -1.78
C ASP A 52 -2.45 17.58 -0.67
N ASN A 53 -2.68 18.50 0.27
CA ASN A 53 -1.75 18.74 1.38
C ASN A 53 -1.46 17.46 2.19
N ASN A 54 -0.27 17.37 2.74
CA ASN A 54 0.17 16.26 3.60
C ASN A 54 0.43 16.70 5.05
N THR A 55 -0.22 17.77 5.48
CA THR A 55 -0.07 18.31 6.84
C THR A 55 -0.71 17.37 7.85
N TYR A 56 0.01 17.11 8.93
CA TYR A 56 -0.50 16.33 10.05
C TYR A 56 -1.18 17.22 11.08
N ILE A 57 -2.21 16.68 11.70
CA ILE A 57 -2.79 17.20 12.94
C ILE A 57 -2.51 16.23 14.09
N PRO A 58 -2.43 16.71 15.35
CA PRO A 58 -2.24 15.83 16.49
C PRO A 58 -3.50 15.03 16.82
N ALA A 59 -3.30 13.81 17.28
CA ALA A 59 -4.36 12.93 17.76
C ALA A 59 -3.84 11.97 18.84
N THR A 60 -4.77 11.36 19.58
CA THR A 60 -4.51 10.15 20.37
C THR A 60 -4.98 8.94 19.54
N PHE A 61 -4.07 8.00 19.33
CA PHE A 61 -4.35 6.73 18.67
C PHE A 61 -4.65 5.67 19.72
N SER A 62 -5.82 5.06 19.63
CA SER A 62 -6.18 3.89 20.43
C SER A 62 -6.36 2.68 19.51
N PHE A 63 -5.82 1.54 19.90
CA PHE A 63 -5.88 0.29 19.15
C PHE A 63 -6.36 -0.84 20.07
N LYS A 64 -7.34 -1.61 19.60
CA LYS A 64 -7.85 -2.79 20.30
C LYS A 64 -7.84 -4.00 19.37
N LYS A 65 -7.37 -5.14 19.87
CA LYS A 65 -7.40 -6.41 19.16
C LYS A 65 -7.65 -7.56 20.15
N GLY A 66 -8.79 -8.21 20.01
CA GLY A 66 -9.25 -9.18 21.02
C GLY A 66 -9.46 -8.50 22.37
N SER A 67 -8.80 -9.01 23.42
CA SER A 67 -8.84 -8.46 24.77
C SER A 67 -7.78 -7.39 25.05
N GLU A 68 -6.89 -7.11 24.09
CA GLU A 68 -5.76 -6.19 24.29
C GLU A 68 -6.10 -4.80 23.76
N SER A 69 -5.74 -3.78 24.54
CA SER A 69 -5.93 -2.38 24.21
C SER A 69 -4.65 -1.58 24.42
N PHE A 70 -4.33 -0.70 23.47
CA PHE A 70 -3.14 0.14 23.47
C PHE A 70 -3.54 1.59 23.17
N GLN A 71 -2.78 2.53 23.72
CA GLN A 71 -2.96 3.95 23.45
C GLN A 71 -1.61 4.63 23.23
N ILE A 72 -1.56 5.52 22.25
CA ILE A 72 -0.41 6.37 21.96
C ILE A 72 -0.90 7.79 21.76
N ASP A 73 -0.46 8.70 22.59
CA ASP A 73 -0.77 10.11 22.49
C ASP A 73 0.18 10.84 21.54
N SER A 74 -0.26 11.99 21.05
CA SER A 74 0.54 12.87 20.18
C SER A 74 1.05 12.17 18.92
N VAL A 75 0.19 11.37 18.28
CA VAL A 75 0.45 10.86 16.94
C VAL A 75 0.02 11.88 15.89
N GLY A 76 0.65 11.85 14.72
CA GLY A 76 0.21 12.64 13.57
C GLY A 76 -0.86 11.91 12.76
N VAL A 77 -1.94 12.60 12.43
CA VAL A 77 -2.98 12.10 11.51
C VAL A 77 -3.09 13.02 10.29
N ARG A 78 -3.12 12.48 9.10
CA ARG A 78 -3.37 13.23 7.86
C ARG A 78 -4.23 12.46 6.88
N LEU A 79 -4.81 13.17 5.94
CA LEU A 79 -5.46 12.54 4.78
C LEU A 79 -4.43 11.90 3.85
N ARG A 80 -4.90 10.90 3.11
CA ARG A 80 -4.13 10.19 2.11
C ARG A 80 -4.98 9.90 0.87
N GLY A 81 -4.31 9.49 -0.19
CA GLY A 81 -4.90 9.19 -1.50
C GLY A 81 -4.43 10.19 -2.54
N ASN A 82 -4.81 9.96 -3.77
CA ASN A 82 -4.67 10.85 -4.91
C ASN A 82 -6.08 11.14 -5.43
N THR A 83 -6.58 10.38 -6.40
CA THR A 83 -7.96 10.49 -6.92
C THR A 83 -9.05 10.14 -5.90
N SER A 84 -8.70 9.45 -4.82
CA SER A 84 -9.59 9.08 -3.72
C SER A 84 -9.70 10.13 -2.60
N ARG A 85 -8.95 11.24 -2.68
CA ARG A 85 -9.02 12.30 -1.66
C ARG A 85 -10.35 13.01 -1.72
N ARG A 86 -10.91 13.21 -0.53
CA ARG A 86 -12.14 13.99 -0.34
C ARG A 86 -12.15 14.61 1.05
N ARG A 87 -13.01 15.58 1.25
CA ARG A 87 -13.20 16.22 2.56
C ARG A 87 -13.82 15.21 3.53
N PRO A 88 -13.32 15.06 4.76
CA PRO A 88 -13.81 14.04 5.69
C PRO A 88 -15.17 14.37 6.28
N GLU A 89 -15.59 15.63 6.26
CA GLU A 89 -16.87 16.08 6.78
C GLU A 89 -17.36 17.31 6.04
N GLY A 90 -18.68 17.38 5.76
CA GLY A 90 -19.38 18.55 5.25
C GLY A 90 -18.90 19.06 3.89
N ALA A 91 -19.33 20.27 3.54
CA ALA A 91 -18.94 21.00 2.34
C ALA A 91 -17.74 21.94 2.62
N THR A 92 -17.13 22.44 1.54
CA THR A 92 -16.04 23.43 1.62
C THR A 92 -16.44 24.64 2.45
N GLY A 93 -15.61 25.03 3.40
CA GLY A 93 -15.82 26.15 4.31
C GLY A 93 -16.68 25.83 5.55
N GLU A 94 -17.30 24.66 5.63
CA GLU A 94 -18.04 24.26 6.83
C GLU A 94 -17.06 23.78 7.92
N LEU A 95 -17.32 24.18 9.16
CA LEU A 95 -16.64 23.69 10.34
C LEU A 95 -17.45 22.58 11.00
N HIS A 96 -16.81 21.78 11.83
CA HIS A 96 -17.42 20.68 12.53
C HIS A 96 -18.61 21.13 13.41
N GLN A 97 -19.72 20.39 13.29
CA GLN A 97 -20.92 20.55 14.11
C GLN A 97 -21.44 19.18 14.54
N SER A 98 -21.18 18.80 15.77
CA SER A 98 -21.44 17.44 16.29
C SER A 98 -22.88 16.93 16.08
N GLN A 99 -23.87 17.82 16.09
CA GLN A 99 -25.28 17.46 15.94
C GLN A 99 -25.73 17.24 14.48
N ASN A 100 -25.00 17.79 13.51
CA ASN A 100 -25.33 17.77 12.08
C ASN A 100 -24.14 17.37 11.21
N ALA A 101 -23.22 16.59 11.77
CA ALA A 101 -22.03 16.16 11.04
C ALA A 101 -22.41 15.29 9.84
N ASN A 102 -21.89 15.66 8.67
CA ASN A 102 -22.03 14.91 7.41
C ASN A 102 -20.68 14.25 7.09
N TRP A 103 -20.48 13.04 7.58
CA TRP A 103 -19.23 12.32 7.47
C TRP A 103 -19.02 11.70 6.09
N HIS A 104 -17.76 11.72 5.63
CA HIS A 104 -17.37 11.09 4.37
C HIS A 104 -16.23 10.12 4.59
N HIS A 105 -16.28 8.95 3.96
CA HIS A 105 -15.16 8.03 3.92
C HIS A 105 -13.93 8.68 3.29
N VAL A 106 -12.79 8.57 3.95
CA VAL A 106 -11.49 9.03 3.48
C VAL A 106 -10.39 8.06 3.89
N HIS A 107 -9.25 8.09 3.24
CA HIS A 107 -8.07 7.38 3.70
C HIS A 107 -7.29 8.24 4.70
N PHE A 108 -6.84 7.62 5.80
CA PHE A 108 -5.97 8.27 6.77
C PHE A 108 -4.57 7.64 6.77
N GLN A 109 -3.58 8.41 7.13
CA GLN A 109 -2.28 7.94 7.58
C GLN A 109 -2.07 8.38 9.01
N VAL A 110 -1.71 7.45 9.87
CA VAL A 110 -1.28 7.71 11.24
C VAL A 110 0.23 7.53 11.30
N LYS A 111 0.94 8.54 11.78
CA LYS A 111 2.39 8.53 11.97
C LYS A 111 2.69 8.65 13.46
N PHE A 112 3.33 7.65 14.03
CA PHE A 112 3.52 7.57 15.47
C PHE A 112 4.62 8.50 16.00
N ASP A 113 5.61 8.82 15.17
CA ASP A 113 6.77 9.64 15.49
C ASP A 113 6.71 11.07 14.94
N GLU A 114 5.51 11.58 14.59
CA GLU A 114 5.38 12.94 14.02
C GLU A 114 5.74 14.03 15.04
N TYR A 115 5.23 13.90 16.25
CA TYR A 115 5.42 14.89 17.31
C TYR A 115 6.35 14.42 18.45
N ARG A 116 6.78 13.17 18.40
CA ARG A 116 7.69 12.56 19.36
C ARG A 116 8.65 11.60 18.65
N ASP A 117 9.93 11.90 18.71
CA ASP A 117 10.95 11.12 18.02
C ASP A 117 10.95 9.63 18.41
N LYS A 118 11.14 8.77 17.43
CA LYS A 118 11.37 7.32 17.57
C LYS A 118 10.19 6.50 18.11
N VAL A 119 9.01 7.09 18.29
CA VAL A 119 7.82 6.34 18.71
C VAL A 119 7.41 5.37 17.61
N LYS A 120 7.13 4.13 17.99
CA LYS A 120 6.63 3.08 17.10
C LYS A 120 5.52 2.30 17.78
N PHE A 121 4.64 1.74 16.96
CA PHE A 121 3.65 0.78 17.41
C PHE A 121 3.85 -0.53 16.65
N CYS A 122 4.05 -1.66 17.36
CA CYS A 122 4.33 -2.97 16.77
C CYS A 122 5.45 -2.90 15.71
N ASN A 123 6.54 -2.22 16.02
CA ASN A 123 7.69 -1.95 15.16
C ASN A 123 7.38 -1.14 13.88
N SER A 124 6.20 -0.51 13.78
CA SER A 124 5.82 0.37 12.68
C SER A 124 5.90 1.84 13.12
N ASP A 125 6.47 2.70 12.28
CA ASP A 125 6.48 4.16 12.48
C ASP A 125 5.18 4.81 12.00
N ARG A 126 4.41 4.11 11.18
CA ARG A 126 3.12 4.55 10.63
C ARG A 126 2.24 3.39 10.22
N VAL A 127 0.95 3.66 10.15
CA VAL A 127 -0.06 2.77 9.54
C VAL A 127 -0.93 3.57 8.57
N VAL A 128 -1.49 2.88 7.60
CA VAL A 128 -2.42 3.45 6.64
C VAL A 128 -3.79 2.82 6.86
N LEU A 129 -4.81 3.67 6.98
CA LEU A 129 -6.20 3.27 7.09
C LEU A 129 -6.87 3.57 5.75
N LYS A 130 -7.13 2.53 4.96
CA LYS A 130 -7.76 2.67 3.64
C LYS A 130 -9.20 2.18 3.69
N TRP A 131 -10.16 3.06 3.37
CA TRP A 131 -11.53 2.63 3.14
C TRP A 131 -11.64 1.90 1.79
N PHE A 132 -12.60 1.01 1.66
CA PHE A 132 -12.79 0.19 0.47
C PHE A 132 -13.53 0.97 -0.62
N LYS A 133 -12.84 1.97 -1.20
CA LYS A 133 -13.39 2.77 -2.30
C LYS A 133 -13.65 1.88 -3.51
N ASP A 134 -14.88 1.91 -4.02
CA ASP A 134 -15.30 1.14 -5.20
C ASP A 134 -15.06 -0.38 -5.06
N ASP A 135 -14.93 -0.90 -3.83
CA ASP A 135 -14.72 -2.32 -3.53
C ASP A 135 -15.84 -2.89 -2.65
N ALA A 136 -16.97 -3.22 -3.27
CA ALA A 136 -18.10 -3.86 -2.59
C ALA A 136 -17.79 -5.29 -2.09
N MET A 137 -16.67 -5.88 -2.48
CA MET A 137 -16.16 -7.14 -1.93
C MET A 137 -15.36 -6.93 -0.64
N TYR A 138 -14.97 -5.71 -0.30
CA TYR A 138 -14.11 -5.41 0.86
C TYR A 138 -12.86 -6.29 0.95
N CYS A 139 -12.28 -6.67 -0.18
CA CYS A 139 -11.19 -7.66 -0.17
C CYS A 139 -10.03 -7.40 -1.11
N ARG A 140 -10.16 -6.55 -2.16
CA ARG A 140 -9.17 -6.50 -3.25
C ARG A 140 -7.75 -6.27 -2.78
N GLU A 141 -7.52 -5.20 -2.05
CA GLU A 141 -6.17 -4.89 -1.56
C GLU A 141 -5.71 -5.87 -0.47
N VAL A 142 -6.59 -6.21 0.46
CA VAL A 142 -6.29 -7.15 1.55
C VAL A 142 -5.96 -8.54 1.00
N TYR A 143 -6.75 -9.03 0.03
CA TYR A 143 -6.50 -10.32 -0.63
C TYR A 143 -5.17 -10.32 -1.38
N SER A 144 -4.87 -9.25 -2.09
CA SER A 144 -3.62 -9.13 -2.86
C SER A 144 -2.40 -9.18 -1.94
N TYR A 145 -2.41 -8.44 -0.82
CA TYR A 145 -1.31 -8.48 0.15
C TYR A 145 -1.22 -9.81 0.91
N ASP A 146 -2.35 -10.44 1.22
CA ASP A 146 -2.35 -11.79 1.80
C ASP A 146 -1.76 -12.82 0.82
N LEU A 147 -2.11 -12.73 -0.47
CA LEU A 147 -1.54 -13.60 -1.51
C LEU A 147 -0.03 -13.37 -1.68
N PHE A 148 0.43 -12.13 -1.74
CA PHE A 148 1.86 -11.82 -1.77
C PHE A 148 2.60 -12.48 -0.61
N ARG A 149 2.07 -12.34 0.60
CA ARG A 149 2.68 -12.94 1.81
C ARG A 149 2.71 -14.46 1.74
N ARG A 150 1.60 -15.11 1.39
CA ARG A 150 1.51 -16.58 1.26
C ARG A 150 2.44 -17.12 0.17
N PHE A 151 2.58 -16.38 -0.94
CA PHE A 151 3.47 -16.75 -2.04
C PHE A 151 4.94 -16.36 -1.80
N GLY A 152 5.29 -15.87 -0.62
CA GLY A 152 6.67 -15.57 -0.23
C GLY A 152 7.22 -14.25 -0.80
N VAL A 153 6.38 -13.32 -1.26
CA VAL A 153 6.80 -11.98 -1.68
C VAL A 153 6.97 -11.11 -0.43
N TRP A 154 8.13 -11.22 0.19
CA TRP A 154 8.43 -10.51 1.43
C TRP A 154 8.64 -9.00 1.24
N THR A 155 8.83 -8.53 0.01
CA THR A 155 8.92 -7.11 -0.32
C THR A 155 7.54 -6.42 -0.33
N ALA A 156 6.45 -7.15 -0.41
CA ALA A 156 5.11 -6.58 -0.35
C ALA A 156 4.75 -6.08 1.06
N PRO A 157 3.98 -4.98 1.19
CA PRO A 157 3.32 -4.62 2.43
C PRO A 157 2.38 -5.71 2.93
N ARG A 158 1.98 -5.59 4.20
CA ARG A 158 0.97 -6.42 4.84
C ARG A 158 -0.32 -5.65 5.01
N ALA A 159 -1.45 -6.35 5.08
CA ALA A 159 -2.74 -5.75 5.38
C ALA A 159 -3.58 -6.65 6.27
N SER A 160 -4.48 -6.03 7.04
CA SER A 160 -5.53 -6.69 7.82
C SER A 160 -6.78 -5.83 7.85
N TYR A 161 -7.85 -6.32 8.48
CA TYR A 161 -9.07 -5.53 8.68
C TYR A 161 -9.03 -4.80 10.02
N THR A 162 -9.56 -3.57 10.02
CA THR A 162 -9.78 -2.80 11.23
C THR A 162 -11.10 -2.03 11.16
N ARG A 163 -11.69 -1.72 12.30
CA ARG A 163 -12.82 -0.79 12.44
C ARG A 163 -12.27 0.57 12.80
N VAL A 164 -12.75 1.63 12.17
CA VAL A 164 -12.26 2.98 12.40
C VAL A 164 -13.36 3.85 13.01
N SER A 165 -13.03 4.55 14.09
CA SER A 165 -13.86 5.59 14.70
C SER A 165 -13.05 6.88 14.85
N ILE A 166 -13.70 8.00 14.61
CA ILE A 166 -13.17 9.34 14.86
C ILE A 166 -13.90 9.94 16.05
N ASP A 167 -13.16 10.27 17.09
CA ASP A 167 -13.66 10.80 18.34
C ASP A 167 -13.25 12.28 18.46
N ILE A 168 -14.17 13.18 18.13
CA ILE A 168 -13.94 14.62 18.28
C ILE A 168 -14.25 14.98 19.74
N LYS A 169 -13.28 15.55 20.45
CA LYS A 169 -13.45 15.94 21.85
C LYS A 169 -14.55 17.00 22.00
N GLY A 170 -15.53 16.67 22.82
CA GLY A 170 -16.73 17.49 22.99
C GLY A 170 -18.00 16.89 22.39
N ASP A 171 -17.86 15.92 21.47
CA ASP A 171 -19.00 15.20 20.93
C ASP A 171 -19.57 14.19 21.94
N SER A 172 -20.85 13.88 21.80
CA SER A 172 -21.53 12.91 22.68
C SER A 172 -21.09 11.47 22.45
N LYS A 173 -20.58 11.15 21.24
CA LYS A 173 -20.07 9.83 20.82
C LYS A 173 -19.09 9.96 19.66
N PRO A 174 -18.16 9.02 19.52
CA PRO A 174 -17.34 8.92 18.32
C PRO A 174 -18.16 8.66 17.06
N ALA A 175 -17.76 9.23 15.93
CA ALA A 175 -18.28 8.88 14.60
C ALA A 175 -17.66 7.56 14.14
N TYR A 176 -18.49 6.59 13.81
CA TYR A 176 -18.05 5.29 13.33
C TYR A 176 -17.91 5.30 11.81
N PHE A 177 -16.68 5.17 11.30
CA PHE A 177 -16.36 5.19 9.88
C PHE A 177 -16.45 3.81 9.22
N GLY A 178 -16.64 2.72 9.99
CA GLY A 178 -16.82 1.37 9.45
C GLY A 178 -15.55 0.57 9.31
N VAL A 179 -15.59 -0.40 8.40
CA VAL A 179 -14.48 -1.32 8.13
C VAL A 179 -13.48 -0.72 7.16
N TYR A 180 -12.20 -0.82 7.52
CA TYR A 180 -11.05 -0.32 6.76
C TYR A 180 -10.00 -1.42 6.58
N ALA A 181 -9.21 -1.33 5.53
CA ALA A 181 -7.95 -2.03 5.44
C ALA A 181 -6.90 -1.28 6.27
N LEU A 182 -6.28 -1.97 7.21
CA LEU A 182 -5.09 -1.52 7.94
C LEU A 182 -3.87 -1.99 7.16
N VAL A 183 -3.16 -1.07 6.50
CA VAL A 183 -2.07 -1.37 5.57
C VAL A 183 -0.73 -0.91 6.12
N GLU A 184 0.30 -1.75 5.94
CA GLU A 184 1.68 -1.44 6.34
C GLU A 184 2.23 -0.28 5.51
N GLY A 185 2.73 0.75 6.18
CA GLY A 185 3.37 1.88 5.51
C GLY A 185 4.77 1.52 5.03
N VAL A 186 5.08 1.79 3.76
CA VAL A 186 6.42 1.60 3.22
C VAL A 186 7.32 2.77 3.66
N SER A 187 8.25 2.49 4.57
CA SER A 187 9.06 3.47 5.30
C SER A 187 10.39 2.88 5.76
N GLU A 188 11.17 3.66 6.53
CA GLU A 188 12.38 3.14 7.18
C GLU A 188 12.08 2.00 8.17
N ALA A 189 10.93 2.07 8.88
CA ALA A 189 10.52 1.00 9.77
C ALA A 189 10.17 -0.29 9.01
N PHE A 190 9.53 -0.17 7.84
CA PHE A 190 9.30 -1.28 6.93
C PHE A 190 10.62 -1.99 6.55
N LEU A 191 11.64 -1.22 6.13
CA LEU A 191 12.96 -1.76 5.79
C LEU A 191 13.63 -2.40 7.01
N ALA A 192 13.52 -1.77 8.19
CA ALA A 192 14.07 -2.29 9.43
C ALA A 192 13.45 -3.65 9.82
N ASN A 193 12.13 -3.80 9.65
CA ASN A 193 11.43 -5.06 9.89
C ASN A 193 11.90 -6.17 8.94
N ARG A 194 12.11 -5.86 7.65
CA ARG A 194 12.63 -6.82 6.66
C ARG A 194 14.08 -7.21 6.97
N LYS A 195 14.90 -6.27 7.44
CA LYS A 195 16.26 -6.57 7.92
C LYS A 195 16.23 -7.45 9.17
N ALA A 196 15.41 -7.14 10.16
CA ALA A 196 15.25 -7.94 11.38
C ALA A 196 14.79 -9.37 11.08
N ALA A 197 13.97 -9.56 10.03
CA ALA A 197 13.55 -10.87 9.54
C ALA A 197 14.60 -11.59 8.65
N GLY A 198 15.81 -11.06 8.52
CA GLY A 198 16.89 -11.63 7.69
C GLY A 198 16.66 -11.57 6.18
N LYS A 199 15.73 -10.72 5.72
CA LYS A 199 15.38 -10.56 4.30
C LYS A 199 16.19 -9.48 3.58
N LEU A 200 16.62 -8.47 4.31
CA LEU A 200 17.52 -7.42 3.84
C LEU A 200 18.84 -7.47 4.60
N THR A 201 19.93 -7.19 3.92
CA THR A 201 21.26 -7.03 4.53
C THR A 201 21.38 -5.68 5.23
N SER A 202 20.77 -4.65 4.67
CA SER A 202 20.79 -3.27 5.19
C SER A 202 19.42 -2.60 5.08
N LYS A 203 19.17 -1.60 5.93
CA LYS A 203 18.00 -0.71 5.87
C LYS A 203 18.37 0.74 5.55
N ASN A 204 19.66 1.05 5.37
CA ASN A 204 20.19 2.41 5.27
C ASN A 204 20.31 2.90 3.82
N GLY A 205 19.84 2.13 2.85
CA GLY A 205 19.87 2.47 1.44
C GLY A 205 18.78 3.44 1.01
N ASN A 206 18.56 3.53 -0.29
CA ASN A 206 17.69 4.52 -0.91
C ASN A 206 16.34 3.90 -1.28
N LEU A 207 15.29 4.33 -0.58
CA LEU A 207 13.90 3.98 -0.85
C LEU A 207 13.27 5.05 -1.74
N TRP A 208 12.71 4.64 -2.86
CA TRP A 208 12.02 5.50 -3.80
C TRP A 208 10.55 5.10 -3.91
N LYS A 209 9.67 6.09 -3.98
CA LYS A 209 8.27 5.92 -4.39
C LYS A 209 8.15 6.31 -5.86
N ALA A 210 7.58 5.42 -6.65
CA ALA A 210 7.23 5.66 -8.04
C ALA A 210 5.80 6.18 -8.18
N SER A 211 5.62 7.16 -9.03
CA SER A 211 4.35 7.76 -9.40
C SER A 211 4.12 7.64 -10.91
N TRP A 212 2.99 8.11 -11.42
CA TRP A 212 2.64 8.06 -12.84
C TRP A 212 3.80 8.45 -13.76
N GLY A 213 4.09 7.61 -14.76
CA GLY A 213 5.22 7.78 -15.68
C GLY A 213 6.56 7.23 -15.21
N ALA A 214 6.58 6.50 -14.09
CA ALA A 214 7.78 5.85 -13.57
C ALA A 214 8.09 4.56 -14.35
N THR A 215 8.71 4.70 -15.51
CA THR A 215 8.96 3.59 -16.47
C THR A 215 10.23 2.79 -16.18
N LEU A 216 11.14 3.28 -15.35
CA LEU A 216 12.51 2.77 -15.17
C LEU A 216 13.24 2.62 -16.52
N SER A 217 12.99 3.56 -17.43
CA SER A 217 13.67 3.68 -18.72
C SER A 217 14.61 4.90 -18.72
N PRO A 218 15.64 4.94 -19.59
CA PRO A 218 16.53 6.10 -19.68
C PRO A 218 15.81 7.43 -19.88
N ASN A 219 14.68 7.44 -20.59
CA ASN A 219 13.88 8.64 -20.84
C ASN A 219 13.18 9.18 -19.59
N SER A 220 13.09 8.40 -18.53
CA SER A 220 12.51 8.82 -17.25
C SER A 220 13.56 9.19 -16.19
N MET A 221 14.82 9.30 -16.57
CA MET A 221 15.97 9.49 -15.66
C MET A 221 16.54 10.91 -15.69
N SER A 222 15.72 11.92 -15.84
CA SER A 222 16.16 13.32 -15.72
C SER A 222 16.00 13.85 -14.30
N ASP A 223 16.78 14.86 -13.94
CA ASP A 223 16.79 15.44 -12.59
C ASP A 223 15.46 16.08 -12.18
N ASP A 224 14.67 16.56 -13.14
CA ASP A 224 13.33 17.08 -12.93
C ASP A 224 12.30 15.98 -12.59
N LYS A 225 12.60 14.71 -12.83
CA LYS A 225 11.76 13.56 -12.50
C LYS A 225 12.14 12.86 -11.20
N MET A 226 13.34 13.11 -10.69
CA MET A 226 13.88 12.46 -9.49
C MET A 226 14.16 13.47 -8.39
N GLY A 227 13.49 13.36 -7.24
CA GLY A 227 13.72 14.31 -6.16
C GLY A 227 13.06 13.94 -4.85
N VAL A 228 12.87 14.92 -4.01
CA VAL A 228 12.10 14.80 -2.75
C VAL A 228 10.83 15.64 -2.92
N SER A 229 9.69 14.96 -3.05
CA SER A 229 8.41 15.64 -3.18
C SER A 229 8.02 16.35 -1.88
N VAL A 230 7.50 17.55 -2.03
CA VAL A 230 6.96 18.38 -0.94
C VAL A 230 5.54 18.78 -1.33
N THR A 231 4.59 18.56 -0.42
CA THR A 231 3.21 19.00 -0.62
C THR A 231 2.87 20.02 0.46
N SER A 232 2.66 21.26 0.04
CA SER A 232 2.38 22.41 0.90
C SER A 232 0.88 22.67 1.01
N LEU A 233 0.46 23.43 2.04
CA LEU A 233 -0.88 24.03 2.11
C LEU A 233 -1.10 25.04 0.99
N ASN A 234 -0.05 25.72 0.55
CA ASN A 234 -0.08 26.51 -0.67
C ASN A 234 0.25 25.63 -1.88
N PRO A 235 -0.70 25.36 -2.79
CA PRO A 235 -0.46 24.48 -3.94
C PRO A 235 0.71 24.91 -4.83
N SER A 236 0.98 26.22 -4.93
CA SER A 236 2.08 26.75 -5.76
C SER A 236 3.48 26.42 -5.23
N GLU A 237 3.59 26.06 -3.97
CA GLU A 237 4.84 25.63 -3.32
C GLU A 237 5.03 24.10 -3.33
N SER A 238 4.04 23.37 -3.83
CA SER A 238 4.11 21.92 -3.94
C SER A 238 5.00 21.50 -5.10
N VAL A 239 5.89 20.53 -4.85
CA VAL A 239 6.77 19.95 -5.86
C VAL A 239 6.62 18.44 -5.83
N ASN A 240 6.27 17.85 -6.98
CA ASN A 240 6.09 16.42 -7.12
C ASN A 240 7.07 15.85 -8.14
N TYR A 241 7.66 14.70 -7.78
CA TYR A 241 8.57 13.97 -8.64
C TYR A 241 8.00 12.61 -9.03
N VAL A 242 8.32 12.15 -10.22
CA VAL A 242 7.96 10.81 -10.69
C VAL A 242 8.63 9.75 -9.82
N TYR A 243 9.89 9.97 -9.46
CA TYR A 243 10.63 9.17 -8.47
C TYR A 243 10.90 10.03 -7.24
N ASP A 244 10.19 9.74 -6.17
CA ASP A 244 10.23 10.50 -4.93
C ASP A 244 11.07 9.77 -3.87
N LEU A 245 12.22 10.31 -3.50
CA LEU A 245 13.14 9.74 -2.51
C LEU A 245 12.54 9.81 -1.10
N LYS A 246 12.42 8.65 -0.43
CA LYS A 246 11.79 8.52 0.89
C LYS A 246 12.79 8.38 2.04
N THR A 247 14.01 7.94 1.78
CA THR A 247 15.12 7.86 2.76
C THR A 247 16.29 8.74 2.31
N ASN A 248 17.24 9.03 3.19
CA ASN A 248 18.45 9.82 2.88
C ASN A 248 18.18 11.20 2.21
N LYS A 249 17.02 11.79 2.48
CA LYS A 249 16.50 12.97 1.77
C LYS A 249 17.38 14.21 1.90
N LYS A 250 18.05 14.41 3.06
CA LYS A 250 18.78 15.65 3.37
C LYS A 250 20.14 15.73 2.70
N THR A 251 20.86 14.63 2.62
CA THR A 251 22.26 14.60 2.19
C THR A 251 22.55 13.60 1.08
N GLY A 252 21.62 12.72 0.78
CA GLY A 252 21.84 11.57 -0.13
C GLY A 252 21.23 11.70 -1.52
N LEU A 253 20.50 12.77 -1.85
CA LEU A 253 19.73 12.86 -3.08
C LEU A 253 20.58 12.67 -4.34
N ASN A 254 21.74 13.36 -4.45
CA ASN A 254 22.58 13.25 -5.63
C ASN A 254 23.18 11.84 -5.79
N ALA A 255 23.62 11.23 -4.70
CA ALA A 255 24.10 9.85 -4.72
C ALA A 255 22.99 8.86 -5.09
N ALA A 256 21.77 9.07 -4.57
CA ALA A 256 20.59 8.26 -4.90
C ALA A 256 20.18 8.40 -6.39
N ARG A 257 20.24 9.61 -6.95
CA ARG A 257 20.02 9.86 -8.39
C ARG A 257 21.06 9.13 -9.23
N THR A 258 22.34 9.25 -8.87
CA THR A 258 23.44 8.56 -9.57
C THR A 258 23.24 7.05 -9.53
N GLN A 259 22.86 6.49 -8.37
CA GLN A 259 22.63 5.05 -8.21
C GLN A 259 21.47 4.56 -9.10
N LEU A 260 20.35 5.29 -9.15
CA LEU A 260 19.20 4.95 -9.98
C LEU A 260 19.53 5.07 -11.46
N ASN A 261 20.19 6.16 -11.87
CA ASN A 261 20.64 6.37 -13.25
C ASN A 261 21.60 5.27 -13.72
N ASP A 262 22.59 4.91 -12.89
CA ASP A 262 23.55 3.83 -13.20
C ASP A 262 22.83 2.50 -13.42
N PHE A 263 21.91 2.14 -12.52
CA PHE A 263 21.14 0.89 -12.64
C PHE A 263 20.35 0.85 -13.95
N VAL A 264 19.57 1.89 -14.23
CA VAL A 264 18.68 1.94 -15.40
C VAL A 264 19.47 1.99 -16.71
N ASN A 265 20.50 2.84 -16.80
CA ASN A 265 21.27 3.01 -18.02
C ASN A 265 22.14 1.77 -18.33
N THR A 266 22.77 1.17 -17.31
CA THR A 266 23.55 -0.07 -17.49
C THR A 266 22.63 -1.21 -17.96
N MET A 267 21.50 -1.42 -17.29
CA MET A 267 20.53 -2.44 -17.69
C MET A 267 20.05 -2.23 -19.12
N ASN A 268 19.73 -0.99 -19.49
CA ASN A 268 19.24 -0.68 -20.83
C ASN A 268 20.30 -0.90 -21.91
N GLY A 269 21.57 -0.59 -21.64
CA GLY A 269 22.69 -0.75 -22.58
C GLY A 269 23.05 -2.21 -22.87
N LEU A 270 22.71 -3.14 -21.98
CA LEU A 270 22.99 -4.56 -22.17
C LEU A 270 22.00 -5.21 -23.14
N ALA A 271 22.49 -6.06 -24.03
CA ALA A 271 21.65 -6.75 -25.01
C ALA A 271 20.64 -7.70 -24.33
N SER A 272 19.39 -7.67 -24.77
CA SER A 272 18.33 -8.57 -24.29
C SER A 272 18.72 -10.03 -24.50
N GLY A 273 18.49 -10.88 -23.49
CA GLY A 273 18.82 -12.31 -23.54
C GLY A 273 20.31 -12.65 -23.36
N SER A 274 21.19 -11.65 -23.23
CA SER A 274 22.63 -11.89 -23.11
C SER A 274 23.04 -12.40 -21.72
N SER A 275 24.16 -13.15 -21.68
CA SER A 275 24.78 -13.57 -20.41
C SER A 275 25.24 -12.37 -19.57
N ALA A 276 25.70 -11.30 -20.19
CA ALA A 276 26.06 -10.06 -19.48
C ALA A 276 24.85 -9.42 -18.78
N LEU A 277 23.69 -9.38 -19.44
CA LEU A 277 22.45 -8.91 -18.81
C LEU A 277 22.05 -9.84 -17.64
N LYS A 278 22.13 -11.15 -17.81
CA LYS A 278 21.82 -12.11 -16.74
C LYS A 278 22.73 -11.87 -15.52
N THR A 279 24.03 -11.78 -15.72
CA THR A 279 24.99 -11.50 -14.64
C THR A 279 24.70 -10.17 -13.93
N PHE A 280 24.40 -9.12 -14.69
CA PHE A 280 24.01 -7.81 -14.13
C PHE A 280 22.77 -7.94 -13.23
N LEU A 281 21.69 -8.57 -13.72
CA LEU A 281 20.44 -8.74 -12.97
C LEU A 281 20.65 -9.57 -11.70
N GLU A 282 21.40 -10.69 -11.76
CA GLU A 282 21.69 -11.52 -10.59
C GLU A 282 22.51 -10.78 -9.52
N THR A 283 23.40 -9.90 -9.95
CA THR A 283 24.23 -9.11 -9.02
C THR A 283 23.49 -7.92 -8.44
N ARG A 284 22.72 -7.21 -9.27
CA ARG A 284 22.17 -5.89 -8.96
C ARG A 284 20.67 -5.89 -8.59
N MET A 285 20.03 -7.06 -8.59
CA MET A 285 18.58 -7.15 -8.34
C MET A 285 18.21 -8.44 -7.63
N ASP A 286 17.14 -8.41 -6.85
CA ASP A 286 16.46 -9.64 -6.39
C ASP A 286 15.46 -10.09 -7.46
N VAL A 287 15.98 -10.85 -8.44
CA VAL A 287 15.18 -11.32 -9.58
C VAL A 287 14.06 -12.25 -9.15
N ASP A 288 14.29 -13.10 -8.13
CA ASP A 288 13.28 -14.05 -7.67
C ASP A 288 12.07 -13.32 -7.07
N GLN A 289 12.30 -12.35 -6.20
CA GLN A 289 11.22 -11.54 -5.63
C GLN A 289 10.47 -10.73 -6.68
N PHE A 290 11.17 -10.20 -7.68
CA PHE A 290 10.53 -9.49 -8.80
C PHE A 290 9.62 -10.42 -9.62
N LEU A 291 10.08 -11.61 -9.98
CA LEU A 291 9.29 -12.59 -10.73
C LEU A 291 8.08 -13.09 -9.95
N ARG A 292 8.23 -13.33 -8.63
CA ARG A 292 7.11 -13.68 -7.75
C ARG A 292 6.10 -12.55 -7.66
N ALA A 293 6.57 -11.31 -7.47
CA ALA A 293 5.71 -10.14 -7.42
C ALA A 293 4.95 -9.96 -8.75
N TYR A 294 5.63 -10.13 -9.87
CA TYR A 294 5.00 -10.08 -11.19
C TYR A 294 3.95 -11.16 -11.38
N ALA A 295 4.24 -12.40 -10.99
CA ALA A 295 3.27 -13.49 -11.10
C ALA A 295 1.99 -13.21 -10.29
N VAL A 296 2.12 -12.78 -9.04
CA VAL A 296 0.95 -12.39 -8.23
C VAL A 296 0.20 -11.22 -8.86
N ASN A 297 0.91 -10.19 -9.31
CA ASN A 297 0.32 -9.02 -9.96
C ASN A 297 -0.59 -9.39 -11.14
N VAL A 298 -0.09 -10.26 -12.00
CA VAL A 298 -0.82 -10.73 -13.18
C VAL A 298 -2.03 -11.58 -12.79
N MET A 299 -1.88 -12.45 -11.79
CA MET A 299 -2.99 -13.29 -11.31
C MET A 299 -4.11 -12.46 -10.70
N VAL A 300 -3.82 -11.45 -9.87
CA VAL A 300 -4.86 -10.57 -9.32
C VAL A 300 -5.38 -9.55 -10.34
N GLY A 301 -4.76 -9.46 -11.51
CA GLY A 301 -5.17 -8.55 -12.58
C GLY A 301 -5.02 -7.09 -12.21
N MET A 302 -3.95 -6.74 -11.50
CA MET A 302 -3.61 -5.35 -11.20
C MET A 302 -3.25 -4.60 -12.47
N TRP A 303 -3.86 -3.46 -12.73
CA TRP A 303 -3.65 -2.67 -13.93
C TRP A 303 -3.03 -1.30 -13.68
N ASP A 304 -3.14 -0.74 -12.48
CA ASP A 304 -2.58 0.56 -12.10
C ASP A 304 -1.23 0.39 -11.38
N ASP A 305 -0.30 -0.25 -12.05
CA ASP A 305 0.98 -0.72 -11.53
C ASP A 305 2.16 -0.35 -12.45
N TYR A 306 3.36 -0.88 -12.17
CA TYR A 306 4.53 -0.71 -13.03
C TYR A 306 4.31 -1.31 -14.44
N TRP A 307 3.73 -2.52 -14.52
CA TRP A 307 3.67 -3.28 -15.78
C TRP A 307 2.64 -2.78 -16.76
N HIS A 308 1.52 -2.22 -16.29
CA HIS A 308 0.48 -1.67 -17.13
C HIS A 308 0.37 -0.16 -17.01
N GLY A 309 0.17 0.37 -15.80
CA GLY A 309 -0.08 1.78 -15.52
C GLY A 309 1.16 2.65 -15.33
N GLN A 310 2.36 2.07 -15.16
CA GLN A 310 3.61 2.78 -14.84
C GLN A 310 3.51 3.59 -13.54
N ASN A 311 2.88 3.02 -12.52
CA ASN A 311 2.50 3.68 -11.29
C ASN A 311 2.59 2.73 -10.08
N ASN A 312 2.27 3.20 -8.90
CA ASN A 312 1.96 2.42 -7.70
C ASN A 312 2.96 1.34 -7.33
N TYR A 313 4.22 1.69 -7.23
CA TYR A 313 5.25 0.84 -6.66
C TYR A 313 6.27 1.64 -5.89
N TYR A 314 7.03 0.97 -5.03
CA TYR A 314 8.27 1.46 -4.48
C TYR A 314 9.40 0.56 -4.95
N PHE A 315 10.61 1.04 -4.81
CA PHE A 315 11.80 0.22 -4.92
C PHE A 315 12.86 0.71 -3.95
N TYR A 316 13.71 -0.23 -3.57
CA TYR A 316 14.77 0.02 -2.61
C TYR A 316 16.10 -0.44 -3.19
N PHE A 317 17.11 0.40 -3.10
CA PHE A 317 18.49 0.00 -3.28
C PHE A 317 19.15 -0.13 -1.92
N ASP A 318 19.74 -1.27 -1.63
CA ASP A 318 20.58 -1.41 -0.44
C ASP A 318 21.94 -0.75 -0.61
N GLU A 319 22.78 -0.79 0.44
CA GLU A 319 24.13 -0.22 0.44
C GLU A 319 25.09 -0.94 -0.52
N ASN A 320 24.72 -2.13 -1.01
CA ASN A 320 25.45 -2.89 -2.04
C ASN A 320 24.92 -2.62 -3.46
N ASN A 321 24.08 -1.62 -3.63
CA ASN A 321 23.43 -1.28 -4.90
C ASN A 321 22.50 -2.39 -5.45
N LYS A 322 21.95 -3.25 -4.58
CA LYS A 322 21.00 -4.27 -4.99
C LYS A 322 19.58 -3.70 -4.97
N PHE A 323 18.89 -3.85 -6.07
CA PHE A 323 17.52 -3.38 -6.30
C PHE A 323 16.50 -4.40 -5.79
N TYR A 324 15.50 -3.90 -5.06
CA TYR A 324 14.34 -4.67 -4.59
C TYR A 324 13.06 -3.96 -5.02
N PHE A 325 12.22 -4.65 -5.77
CA PHE A 325 10.90 -4.15 -6.17
C PHE A 325 9.89 -4.34 -5.02
N ILE A 326 9.09 -3.32 -4.74
CA ILE A 326 8.10 -3.31 -3.66
C ILE A 326 6.72 -2.99 -4.27
N PRO A 327 5.83 -3.97 -4.42
CA PRO A 327 4.47 -3.73 -4.91
C PRO A 327 3.69 -2.87 -3.92
N PHE A 328 2.82 -1.97 -4.44
CA PHE A 328 2.10 -1.01 -3.61
C PHE A 328 0.76 -0.61 -4.23
N ASP A 329 -0.27 -0.32 -3.38
CA ASP A 329 -1.58 0.22 -3.74
C ASP A 329 -2.41 -0.74 -4.61
N TYR A 330 -2.69 -1.93 -4.10
CA TYR A 330 -3.32 -3.05 -4.82
C TYR A 330 -4.86 -3.08 -4.70
N ASP A 331 -5.51 -1.92 -4.63
CA ASP A 331 -6.97 -1.81 -4.66
C ASP A 331 -7.56 -1.96 -6.07
N ASN A 332 -6.80 -1.68 -7.12
CA ASN A 332 -7.20 -1.83 -8.51
C ASN A 332 -6.95 -3.25 -9.06
N THR A 333 -7.52 -4.24 -8.38
CA THR A 333 -7.33 -5.67 -8.68
C THR A 333 -8.67 -6.41 -8.78
N LEU A 334 -8.63 -7.69 -9.09
CA LEU A 334 -9.76 -8.64 -9.02
C LEU A 334 -11.03 -8.12 -9.70
N GLY A 335 -10.87 -7.55 -10.91
CA GLY A 335 -11.99 -7.17 -11.76
C GLY A 335 -12.29 -5.68 -11.82
N THR A 336 -11.64 -4.82 -11.03
CA THR A 336 -11.63 -3.39 -11.38
C THR A 336 -10.77 -3.19 -12.61
N SER A 337 -11.23 -2.41 -13.58
CA SER A 337 -10.47 -2.22 -14.81
C SER A 337 -10.96 -1.01 -15.60
N ILE A 338 -10.04 -0.37 -16.29
CA ILE A 338 -10.36 0.63 -17.31
C ILE A 338 -10.50 -0.09 -18.66
N GLY A 339 -11.69 -0.66 -18.92
CA GLY A 339 -12.03 -1.20 -20.24
C GLY A 339 -11.40 -2.53 -20.62
N MET A 340 -10.82 -3.30 -19.67
CA MET A 340 -10.29 -4.62 -19.95
C MET A 340 -10.87 -5.69 -19.03
N ASN A 341 -10.97 -6.91 -19.49
CA ASN A 341 -11.28 -8.07 -18.65
C ASN A 341 -9.98 -8.71 -18.16
N ALA A 342 -9.60 -8.42 -16.91
CA ALA A 342 -8.39 -8.96 -16.31
C ALA A 342 -8.37 -10.50 -16.26
N GLY A 343 -9.54 -11.16 -16.18
CA GLY A 343 -9.64 -12.62 -16.15
C GLY A 343 -9.25 -13.31 -17.46
N THR A 344 -9.31 -12.61 -18.59
CA THR A 344 -9.02 -13.17 -19.92
C THR A 344 -7.70 -12.67 -20.51
N GLN A 345 -6.97 -11.79 -19.83
CA GLN A 345 -5.69 -11.30 -20.32
C GLN A 345 -4.62 -12.39 -20.30
N ASN A 346 -3.78 -12.39 -21.32
CA ASN A 346 -2.67 -13.35 -21.41
C ASN A 346 -1.65 -13.07 -20.31
N MET A 347 -1.40 -14.06 -19.47
CA MET A 347 -0.50 -13.95 -18.32
C MET A 347 0.97 -13.80 -18.69
N LEU A 348 1.37 -14.14 -19.92
CA LEU A 348 2.76 -13.99 -20.39
C LEU A 348 3.06 -12.62 -21.01
N THR A 349 2.01 -11.88 -21.39
CA THR A 349 2.13 -10.58 -22.06
C THR A 349 1.40 -9.46 -21.31
N TRP A 350 0.93 -9.72 -20.09
CA TRP A 350 0.31 -8.70 -19.24
C TRP A 350 1.25 -7.51 -19.05
N GLY A 351 0.69 -6.31 -19.19
CA GLY A 351 1.43 -5.08 -18.96
C GLY A 351 2.38 -4.70 -20.08
N SER A 352 2.24 -5.29 -21.26
CA SER A 352 3.07 -5.03 -22.43
C SER A 352 4.58 -5.26 -22.22
N LEU A 353 5.25 -5.72 -23.25
CA LEU A 353 6.72 -5.84 -23.31
C LEU A 353 7.32 -4.75 -24.22
N ASP A 354 6.64 -3.61 -24.33
CA ASP A 354 7.08 -2.49 -25.12
C ASP A 354 8.33 -1.79 -24.53
N ASN A 355 8.80 -0.78 -25.25
CA ASN A 355 10.05 -0.08 -24.88
C ASN A 355 9.96 0.68 -23.56
N ASP A 356 8.76 1.00 -23.10
CA ASP A 356 8.57 1.78 -21.88
C ASP A 356 8.60 0.95 -20.59
N ARG A 357 8.60 -0.40 -20.69
CA ARG A 357 8.72 -1.33 -19.54
C ARG A 357 10.09 -2.03 -19.58
N VAL A 358 11.16 -1.24 -19.59
CA VAL A 358 12.52 -1.73 -19.81
C VAL A 358 12.92 -2.83 -18.83
N LEU A 359 12.70 -2.64 -17.54
CA LEU A 359 13.06 -3.64 -16.51
C LEU A 359 12.38 -4.98 -16.79
N MET A 360 11.07 -4.98 -16.96
CA MET A 360 10.31 -6.19 -17.21
C MET A 360 10.75 -6.87 -18.53
N ARG A 361 10.88 -6.10 -19.60
CA ARG A 361 11.33 -6.60 -20.91
C ARG A 361 12.72 -7.23 -20.83
N LYS A 362 13.64 -6.61 -20.11
CA LYS A 362 15.00 -7.14 -19.91
C LYS A 362 14.99 -8.43 -19.09
N VAL A 363 14.26 -8.47 -17.97
CA VAL A 363 14.11 -9.67 -17.13
C VAL A 363 13.49 -10.81 -17.93
N MET A 364 12.38 -10.56 -18.62
CA MET A 364 11.66 -11.59 -19.39
C MET A 364 12.37 -12.00 -20.68
N SER A 365 13.42 -11.29 -21.10
CA SER A 365 14.27 -11.70 -22.24
C SER A 365 15.20 -12.87 -21.89
N ILE A 366 15.44 -13.14 -20.61
CA ILE A 366 16.24 -14.27 -20.14
C ILE A 366 15.34 -15.52 -20.07
N THR A 367 15.63 -16.52 -20.90
CA THR A 367 14.81 -17.74 -21.02
C THR A 367 14.56 -18.42 -19.69
N GLU A 368 15.59 -18.54 -18.84
CA GLU A 368 15.48 -19.16 -17.52
C GLU A 368 14.49 -18.41 -16.60
N TYR A 369 14.49 -17.07 -16.63
CA TYR A 369 13.56 -16.26 -15.84
C TYR A 369 12.13 -16.38 -16.36
N LYS A 370 11.97 -16.42 -17.67
CA LYS A 370 10.67 -16.62 -18.30
C LYS A 370 10.06 -17.98 -17.93
N GLU A 371 10.87 -19.06 -17.92
CA GLU A 371 10.40 -20.39 -17.50
C GLU A 371 10.11 -20.43 -15.99
N ARG A 372 10.93 -19.78 -15.16
CA ARG A 372 10.66 -19.65 -13.72
C ARG A 372 9.36 -18.91 -13.46
N TYR A 373 9.11 -17.81 -14.17
CA TYR A 373 7.85 -17.07 -14.11
C TYR A 373 6.65 -17.94 -14.48
N LYS A 374 6.72 -18.71 -15.56
CA LYS A 374 5.66 -19.66 -15.95
C LYS A 374 5.37 -20.68 -14.85
N ASN A 375 6.41 -21.18 -14.19
CA ASN A 375 6.25 -22.13 -13.09
C ASN A 375 5.55 -21.45 -11.90
N TYR A 376 5.82 -20.18 -11.61
CA TYR A 376 5.11 -19.43 -10.56
C TYR A 376 3.63 -19.23 -10.89
N ILE A 377 3.27 -18.95 -12.15
CA ILE A 377 1.87 -18.89 -12.58
C ILE A 377 1.18 -20.25 -12.35
N LYS A 378 1.80 -21.36 -12.77
CA LYS A 378 1.26 -22.70 -12.55
C LYS A 378 1.10 -23.03 -11.05
N GLU A 379 2.09 -22.65 -10.24
CA GLU A 379 2.05 -22.85 -8.80
C GLU A 379 0.91 -22.06 -8.14
N LEU A 380 0.70 -20.81 -8.56
CA LEU A 380 -0.39 -19.97 -8.07
C LEU A 380 -1.76 -20.52 -8.45
N ALA A 381 -1.93 -21.03 -9.68
CA ALA A 381 -3.19 -21.55 -10.20
C ALA A 381 -3.49 -23.00 -9.77
N SER A 382 -2.54 -23.73 -9.16
CA SER A 382 -2.69 -25.13 -8.83
C SER A 382 -3.74 -25.37 -7.73
N ALA A 383 -4.60 -26.38 -7.95
CA ALA A 383 -5.55 -26.86 -6.96
C ALA A 383 -4.88 -27.46 -5.71
N ASP A 384 -3.65 -27.91 -5.84
CA ASP A 384 -2.89 -28.50 -4.71
C ASP A 384 -2.42 -27.44 -3.71
N ASN A 385 -2.30 -26.19 -4.15
CA ASN A 385 -1.79 -25.08 -3.36
C ASN A 385 -2.90 -24.19 -2.83
N ASP A 386 -2.68 -23.59 -1.65
CA ASP A 386 -3.58 -22.57 -1.09
C ASP A 386 -3.12 -21.15 -1.51
N TYR A 387 -3.10 -20.89 -2.82
CA TYR A 387 -2.76 -19.58 -3.37
C TYR A 387 -3.94 -18.94 -4.08
N PHE A 388 -4.02 -19.07 -5.41
CA PHE A 388 -5.01 -18.37 -6.23
C PHE A 388 -6.10 -19.30 -6.81
N TYR A 389 -6.13 -20.57 -6.43
CA TYR A 389 -7.17 -21.48 -6.90
C TYR A 389 -8.58 -20.99 -6.53
N THR A 390 -9.51 -21.02 -7.47
CA THR A 390 -10.81 -20.35 -7.37
C THR A 390 -11.56 -20.69 -6.08
N ASP A 391 -11.79 -21.96 -5.80
CA ASP A 391 -12.62 -22.38 -4.64
C ASP A 391 -11.95 -22.02 -3.30
N LYS A 392 -10.63 -22.17 -3.21
CA LYS A 392 -9.87 -21.81 -2.01
C LYS A 392 -9.87 -20.29 -1.77
N SER A 393 -9.73 -19.52 -2.84
CA SER A 393 -9.78 -18.06 -2.78
C SER A 393 -11.17 -17.55 -2.36
N LEU A 394 -12.23 -18.13 -2.92
CA LEU A 394 -13.61 -17.78 -2.55
C LEU A 394 -13.91 -18.16 -1.10
N ALA A 395 -13.49 -19.35 -0.65
CA ALA A 395 -13.66 -19.77 0.74
C ALA A 395 -12.97 -18.82 1.72
N ARG A 396 -11.75 -18.35 1.39
CA ARG A 396 -11.00 -17.36 2.16
C ARG A 396 -11.74 -16.02 2.22
N ILE A 397 -12.20 -15.50 1.09
CA ILE A 397 -12.96 -14.26 1.03
C ILE A 397 -14.25 -14.39 1.84
N GLN A 398 -14.95 -15.52 1.75
CA GLN A 398 -16.17 -15.78 2.52
C GLN A 398 -15.92 -15.78 4.02
N GLN A 399 -14.80 -16.33 4.49
CA GLN A 399 -14.40 -16.25 5.91
C GLN A 399 -14.23 -14.80 6.36
N TRP A 400 -13.57 -13.97 5.56
CA TRP A 400 -13.41 -12.54 5.85
C TRP A 400 -14.74 -11.81 5.84
N HIS A 401 -15.63 -12.09 4.88
CA HIS A 401 -16.98 -11.52 4.85
C HIS A 401 -17.76 -11.84 6.10
N THR A 402 -17.71 -13.10 6.58
CA THR A 402 -18.35 -13.50 7.84
C THR A 402 -17.78 -12.71 9.02
N MET A 403 -16.48 -12.46 9.04
CA MET A 403 -15.81 -11.74 10.10
C MET A 403 -16.14 -10.24 10.12
N ILE A 404 -16.29 -9.59 8.95
CA ILE A 404 -16.49 -8.13 8.85
C ILE A 404 -17.95 -7.72 8.73
N SER A 405 -18.85 -8.60 8.28
CA SER A 405 -20.26 -8.28 8.02
C SER A 405 -21.00 -7.60 9.19
N PRO A 406 -20.73 -7.92 10.48
CA PRO A 406 -21.39 -7.24 11.60
C PRO A 406 -20.98 -5.76 11.74
N TYR A 407 -19.95 -5.30 11.05
CA TYR A 407 -19.31 -3.99 11.25
C TYR A 407 -19.41 -3.06 10.04
N LEU A 408 -20.22 -3.39 9.03
CA LEU A 408 -20.28 -2.60 7.79
C LEU A 408 -21.08 -1.31 7.96
N ALA A 409 -22.21 -1.34 8.66
CA ALA A 409 -23.03 -0.16 8.92
C ALA A 409 -22.22 0.92 9.64
N ASN A 410 -22.27 2.17 9.16
CA ASN A 410 -21.42 3.25 9.62
C ASN A 410 -22.09 4.62 9.49
N ASP A 411 -21.49 5.65 10.12
CA ASP A 411 -22.06 7.00 10.18
C ASP A 411 -21.80 7.84 8.91
N THR A 412 -21.04 7.33 7.92
CA THR A 412 -20.78 8.07 6.68
C THR A 412 -21.91 7.96 5.65
N GLY A 413 -22.87 7.08 5.85
CA GLY A 413 -23.96 6.81 4.91
C GLY A 413 -23.53 6.20 3.58
N ALA A 414 -22.23 5.93 3.39
CA ALA A 414 -21.67 5.37 2.16
C ALA A 414 -21.32 3.88 2.35
N GLU A 415 -22.24 3.14 2.96
CA GLU A 415 -22.13 1.70 3.15
C GLU A 415 -22.31 0.99 1.82
N MET A 416 -21.37 0.14 1.47
CA MET A 416 -21.50 -0.78 0.35
C MET A 416 -21.88 -2.17 0.87
N MET A 417 -22.91 -2.76 0.30
CA MET A 417 -23.26 -4.15 0.57
C MET A 417 -22.16 -5.07 0.04
N LEU A 418 -21.87 -6.14 0.79
CA LEU A 418 -20.97 -7.21 0.32
C LEU A 418 -21.49 -7.79 -1.00
N ASN A 419 -20.77 -7.57 -2.09
CA ASN A 419 -21.17 -7.95 -3.42
C ASN A 419 -19.97 -8.46 -4.25
N ALA A 420 -20.18 -9.53 -5.02
CA ALA A 420 -19.20 -10.08 -5.93
C ALA A 420 -18.98 -9.22 -7.18
N VAL A 421 -19.93 -8.34 -7.52
CA VAL A 421 -19.84 -7.40 -8.63
C VAL A 421 -19.77 -6.00 -8.07
N PRO A 422 -18.60 -5.39 -8.00
CA PRO A 422 -18.43 -4.06 -7.44
C PRO A 422 -19.05 -2.98 -8.32
N ALA A 423 -19.36 -1.83 -7.74
CA ALA A 423 -19.57 -0.60 -8.46
C ALA A 423 -18.23 -0.02 -8.92
N GLY A 424 -18.20 0.77 -9.99
CA GLY A 424 -17.01 1.47 -10.49
C GLY A 424 -16.56 1.03 -11.88
N TRP A 425 -15.32 1.25 -12.21
CA TRP A 425 -14.79 1.20 -13.57
C TRP A 425 -14.70 -0.23 -14.13
N GLY A 426 -15.36 -0.49 -15.28
CA GLY A 426 -15.20 -1.70 -16.08
C GLY A 426 -15.31 -3.01 -15.29
N ASN A 427 -16.18 -3.05 -14.31
CA ASN A 427 -16.21 -4.07 -13.29
C ASN A 427 -16.53 -5.46 -13.81
N ILE A 428 -15.60 -6.35 -13.59
CA ILE A 428 -15.76 -7.79 -13.77
C ILE A 428 -15.87 -8.42 -12.38
N SER A 429 -16.73 -9.42 -12.21
CA SER A 429 -16.85 -10.07 -10.91
C SER A 429 -15.53 -10.71 -10.48
N VAL A 430 -15.26 -10.68 -9.20
CA VAL A 430 -14.08 -11.35 -8.62
C VAL A 430 -14.03 -12.83 -8.99
N TYR A 431 -15.19 -13.50 -8.99
CA TYR A 431 -15.31 -14.88 -9.42
C TYR A 431 -14.83 -15.10 -10.87
N CYS A 432 -15.22 -14.23 -11.81
CA CYS A 432 -14.78 -14.33 -13.21
C CYS A 432 -13.26 -14.18 -13.36
N VAL A 433 -12.65 -13.29 -12.58
CA VAL A 433 -11.18 -13.13 -12.58
C VAL A 433 -10.49 -14.35 -12.00
N LEU A 434 -10.93 -14.83 -10.84
CA LEU A 434 -10.37 -16.03 -10.23
C LEU A 434 -10.46 -17.23 -11.14
N ARG A 435 -11.64 -17.49 -11.71
CA ARG A 435 -11.86 -18.62 -12.63
C ARG A 435 -11.06 -18.47 -13.91
N GLY A 436 -11.11 -17.31 -14.55
CA GLY A 436 -10.42 -17.07 -15.82
C GLY A 436 -8.91 -17.26 -15.72
N LYS A 437 -8.28 -16.88 -14.61
CA LYS A 437 -6.84 -17.06 -14.38
C LYS A 437 -6.44 -18.52 -14.09
N VAL A 438 -7.35 -19.32 -13.54
CA VAL A 438 -7.07 -20.74 -13.22
C VAL A 438 -7.31 -21.64 -14.44
N THR A 439 -8.24 -21.30 -15.31
CA THR A 439 -8.62 -22.11 -16.48
C THR A 439 -7.94 -21.70 -17.79
N GLY A 440 -7.34 -20.50 -17.85
CA GLY A 440 -6.58 -19.99 -19.02
C GLY A 440 -5.12 -20.31 -18.91
#